data_67f2254cfb2d2102538d74cf86fb5795
#
_entry.id   67f2254cfb2d2102538d74cf86fb5795
#
_cell.length_a   1.000
_cell.length_b   1.000
_cell.length_c   1.000
_cell.angle_alpha   90.00
_cell.angle_beta   90.00
_cell.angle_gamma   90.00
#
_symmetry.space_group_name_H-M   'P 1'
#
loop_
_entity.id
_entity.type
_entity.pdbx_description
1 polymer ?
#
loop_
_entity_poly.entity_id
_entity_poly.type
_entity_poly.pdbx_seq_one_letter_code
_entity_poly.pdbx_strand_id
1 'polypeptide(L)'
;MNEYNGNQPHDAMAEMSVLGEAMRNGKVSAEVSALIAPTDMYRPILQQIAQICWDLTDKNVSCNPVTVLDEYRRRRLPTSEIHVVAELAGFGHPGTHHARIIRECAARRRLIATADRLAQLAVAPEMDPWDTAASVSVTTGQLAENADPIQPEPLTDVVDFAAGSVEFDWLVPGLLERGDRLLITGSEGSGKTWLIRQFAVTVAAGLHPFSGARIIPRSVLLIDLENGTRHLRRSLRPMRDHAARIGRPVQQMHVESRPSGIDLMRPADEQWLRDVCATATPDLLVIGPLYRMHAADMAKEEPARHLTHVLDDLRARHGCAVVVETHAPHAQGPGVRALRPVGSSLFMRWPEFGYGLRPDADDDHLLQLVSWRGARDERAWPSHLRRGGSDEWPFVEAMSYAPAVGQYWNDVAKERA
;
A
#
# COMPACT_ATOMS: atom_id res chain seq x y z
N MET A 1 -26.65 22.76 -23.03
CA MET A 1 -27.42 22.09 -21.97
C MET A 1 -26.81 20.69 -21.85
N ASN A 2 -25.92 20.49 -20.87
CA ASN A 2 -25.39 19.14 -20.61
C ASN A 2 -26.53 18.32 -20.00
N GLU A 3 -26.98 17.32 -20.74
CA GLU A 3 -27.94 16.36 -20.23
C GLU A 3 -27.36 15.65 -18.99
N TYR A 4 -28.10 15.69 -17.90
CA TYR A 4 -27.82 14.96 -16.67
C TYR A 4 -27.82 13.46 -17.00
N ASN A 5 -26.63 12.87 -17.13
CA ASN A 5 -26.47 11.44 -17.36
C ASN A 5 -26.23 10.75 -16.00
N GLY A 6 -27.26 10.11 -15.47
CA GLY A 6 -27.24 9.45 -14.15
C GLY A 6 -26.17 8.36 -13.94
N ASN A 7 -25.32 8.12 -14.93
CA ASN A 7 -24.30 7.10 -14.92
C ASN A 7 -22.86 7.65 -14.66
N GLN A 8 -22.74 8.96 -14.39
CA GLN A 8 -21.42 9.54 -14.08
C GLN A 8 -21.08 9.40 -12.58
N PRO A 9 -19.78 9.32 -12.21
CA PRO A 9 -19.36 9.23 -10.81
C PRO A 9 -19.90 10.38 -9.96
N HIS A 10 -20.68 10.06 -8.92
CA HIS A 10 -21.22 11.00 -7.95
C HIS A 10 -21.59 10.28 -6.64
N ASP A 11 -21.69 11.04 -5.57
CA ASP A 11 -22.21 10.57 -4.29
C ASP A 11 -23.22 11.59 -3.74
N ALA A 12 -24.51 11.30 -3.96
CA ALA A 12 -25.58 12.20 -3.56
C ALA A 12 -25.64 12.43 -2.04
N MET A 13 -25.30 11.42 -1.24
CA MET A 13 -25.28 11.53 0.22
C MET A 13 -24.16 12.43 0.70
N ALA A 14 -22.98 12.33 0.09
CA ALA A 14 -21.85 13.21 0.40
C ALA A 14 -22.19 14.67 0.05
N GLU A 15 -22.78 14.93 -1.13
CA GLU A 15 -23.20 16.26 -1.56
C GLU A 15 -24.22 16.88 -0.60
N MET A 16 -25.23 16.13 -0.22
CA MET A 16 -26.25 16.59 0.71
C MET A 16 -25.69 16.82 2.12
N SER A 17 -24.78 15.96 2.57
CA SER A 17 -24.15 16.08 3.90
C SER A 17 -23.32 17.34 4.05
N VAL A 18 -22.52 17.70 3.04
CA VAL A 18 -21.70 18.92 3.05
C VAL A 18 -22.58 20.17 3.12
N LEU A 19 -23.65 20.23 2.32
CA LEU A 19 -24.53 21.39 2.28
C LEU A 19 -25.40 21.49 3.56
N GLY A 20 -25.88 20.36 4.05
CA GLY A 20 -26.62 20.31 5.30
C GLY A 20 -25.79 20.74 6.50
N GLU A 21 -24.51 20.36 6.56
CA GLU A 21 -23.59 20.82 7.59
C GLU A 21 -23.32 22.32 7.50
N ALA A 22 -23.08 22.85 6.29
CA ALA A 22 -22.90 24.28 6.08
C ALA A 22 -24.11 25.10 6.59
N MET A 23 -25.33 24.63 6.32
CA MET A 23 -26.56 25.26 6.79
C MET A 23 -26.75 25.16 8.31
N ARG A 24 -26.30 24.06 8.94
CA ARG A 24 -26.37 23.86 10.39
C ARG A 24 -25.36 24.75 11.12
N ASN A 25 -24.12 24.80 10.62
CA ASN A 25 -23.04 25.56 11.22
C ASN A 25 -23.09 27.05 10.86
N GLY A 26 -24.01 27.46 10.00
CA GLY A 26 -24.18 28.83 9.55
C GLY A 26 -23.09 29.33 8.59
N LYS A 27 -22.18 28.45 8.15
CA LYS A 27 -21.11 28.75 7.19
C LYS A 27 -20.53 27.48 6.60
N VAL A 28 -19.91 27.61 5.42
CA VAL A 28 -19.01 26.59 4.89
C VAL A 28 -17.69 26.68 5.63
N SER A 29 -17.17 25.56 6.13
CA SER A 29 -15.87 25.56 6.80
C SER A 29 -14.74 25.89 5.82
N ALA A 30 -13.66 26.51 6.32
CA ALA A 30 -12.47 26.81 5.50
C ALA A 30 -11.84 25.54 4.90
N GLU A 31 -11.89 24.43 5.64
CA GLU A 31 -11.40 23.15 5.19
C GLU A 31 -12.20 22.59 4.01
N VAL A 32 -13.53 22.68 4.06
CA VAL A 32 -14.41 22.26 2.95
C VAL A 32 -14.21 23.14 1.73
N SER A 33 -14.17 24.47 1.90
CA SER A 33 -13.97 25.40 0.80
C SER A 33 -12.59 25.30 0.14
N ALA A 34 -11.57 24.83 0.87
CA ALA A 34 -10.26 24.52 0.31
C ALA A 34 -10.25 23.22 -0.52
N LEU A 35 -11.14 22.27 -0.22
CA LEU A 35 -11.19 20.97 -0.88
C LEU A 35 -12.04 20.95 -2.14
N ILE A 36 -13.19 21.64 -2.15
CA ILE A 36 -14.17 21.61 -3.22
C ILE A 36 -14.71 22.99 -3.56
N ALA A 37 -15.06 23.15 -4.84
CA ALA A 37 -15.82 24.29 -5.34
C ALA A 37 -17.31 23.91 -5.55
N PRO A 38 -18.23 24.88 -5.61
CA PRO A 38 -19.64 24.60 -5.93
C PRO A 38 -19.84 23.79 -7.20
N THR A 39 -18.97 23.99 -8.20
CA THR A 39 -18.99 23.26 -9.49
C THR A 39 -18.61 21.78 -9.37
N ASP A 40 -18.06 21.35 -8.23
CA ASP A 40 -17.72 19.94 -7.98
C ASP A 40 -18.93 19.09 -7.60
N MET A 41 -20.04 19.72 -7.22
CA MET A 41 -21.33 19.02 -7.06
C MET A 41 -21.79 18.45 -8.41
N TYR A 42 -22.46 17.30 -8.38
CA TYR A 42 -22.93 16.66 -9.61
C TYR A 42 -24.28 17.21 -10.08
N ARG A 43 -25.23 17.34 -9.16
CA ARG A 43 -26.56 17.81 -9.49
C ARG A 43 -26.55 19.34 -9.69
N PRO A 44 -27.07 19.87 -10.84
CA PRO A 44 -27.07 21.30 -11.10
C PRO A 44 -27.71 22.14 -9.99
N ILE A 45 -28.79 21.63 -9.38
CA ILE A 45 -29.43 22.31 -8.26
C ILE A 45 -28.54 22.39 -7.02
N LEU A 46 -27.77 21.34 -6.73
CA LEU A 46 -26.82 21.35 -5.60
C LEU A 46 -25.64 22.26 -5.87
N GLN A 47 -25.18 22.40 -7.14
CA GLN A 47 -24.18 23.40 -7.52
C GLN A 47 -24.68 24.83 -7.22
N GLN A 48 -25.93 25.12 -7.55
CA GLN A 48 -26.53 26.43 -7.31
C GLN A 48 -26.71 26.72 -5.82
N ILE A 49 -27.17 25.76 -5.05
CA ILE A 49 -27.30 25.88 -3.59
C ILE A 49 -25.92 26.00 -2.95
N ALA A 50 -24.92 25.21 -3.39
CA ALA A 50 -23.55 25.34 -2.95
C ALA A 50 -23.01 26.75 -3.18
N GLN A 51 -23.20 27.29 -4.41
CA GLN A 51 -22.78 28.66 -4.70
C GLN A 51 -23.42 29.69 -3.77
N ILE A 52 -24.69 29.50 -3.40
CA ILE A 52 -25.35 30.37 -2.39
C ILE A 52 -24.63 30.23 -1.04
N CYS A 53 -24.35 29.02 -0.57
CA CYS A 53 -23.72 28.79 0.73
C CYS A 53 -22.31 29.40 0.78
N TRP A 54 -21.53 29.28 -0.29
CA TRP A 54 -20.20 29.87 -0.42
C TRP A 54 -20.30 31.41 -0.39
N ASP A 55 -21.17 32.00 -1.22
CA ASP A 55 -21.37 33.44 -1.29
C ASP A 55 -21.86 34.06 0.03
N LEU A 56 -22.72 33.37 0.76
CA LEU A 56 -23.18 33.82 2.08
C LEU A 56 -22.03 33.78 3.10
N THR A 57 -21.21 32.72 3.05
CA THR A 57 -20.04 32.56 3.91
C THR A 57 -19.02 33.68 3.66
N ASP A 58 -18.71 33.97 2.39
CA ASP A 58 -17.77 35.01 2.00
C ASP A 58 -18.24 36.40 2.41
N LYS A 59 -19.55 36.64 2.40
CA LYS A 59 -20.17 37.88 2.87
C LYS A 59 -20.34 37.93 4.41
N ASN A 60 -19.87 36.91 5.12
CA ASN A 60 -20.07 36.76 6.56
C ASN A 60 -21.55 36.80 6.98
N VAL A 61 -22.45 36.32 6.12
CA VAL A 61 -23.89 36.16 6.40
C VAL A 61 -24.14 34.71 6.78
N SER A 62 -24.94 34.51 7.83
CA SER A 62 -25.25 33.14 8.30
C SER A 62 -25.89 32.29 7.18
N CYS A 63 -25.24 31.20 6.83
CA CYS A 63 -25.72 30.18 5.87
C CYS A 63 -26.68 29.23 6.62
N ASN A 64 -27.94 29.58 6.70
CA ASN A 64 -28.98 28.72 7.29
C ASN A 64 -30.12 28.52 6.27
N PRO A 65 -31.03 27.54 6.48
CA PRO A 65 -32.07 27.23 5.52
C PRO A 65 -32.94 28.44 5.12
N VAL A 66 -33.16 29.39 6.02
CA VAL A 66 -33.98 30.58 5.74
C VAL A 66 -33.23 31.55 4.83
N THR A 67 -31.97 31.86 5.15
CA THR A 67 -31.15 32.78 4.33
C THR A 67 -30.83 32.17 2.96
N VAL A 68 -30.58 30.87 2.90
CA VAL A 68 -30.37 30.14 1.62
C VAL A 68 -31.64 30.18 0.78
N LEU A 69 -32.81 29.98 1.38
CA LEU A 69 -34.09 30.03 0.68
C LEU A 69 -34.42 31.42 0.15
N ASP A 70 -34.11 32.47 0.93
CA ASP A 70 -34.28 33.86 0.51
C ASP A 70 -33.38 34.20 -0.69
N GLU A 71 -32.10 33.85 -0.59
CA GLU A 71 -31.15 34.04 -1.69
C GLU A 71 -31.52 33.20 -2.92
N TYR A 72 -32.02 31.97 -2.73
CA TYR A 72 -32.54 31.12 -3.81
C TYR A 72 -33.64 31.81 -4.61
N ARG A 73 -34.62 32.40 -3.90
CA ARG A 73 -35.73 33.15 -4.50
C ARG A 73 -35.23 34.42 -5.18
N ARG A 74 -34.29 35.14 -4.57
CA ARG A 74 -33.72 36.38 -5.13
C ARG A 74 -32.99 36.11 -6.43
N ARG A 75 -32.33 34.96 -6.58
CA ARG A 75 -31.68 34.51 -7.81
C ARG A 75 -32.66 33.96 -8.86
N ARG A 76 -33.93 33.90 -8.55
CA ARG A 76 -35.00 33.39 -9.43
C ARG A 76 -34.74 31.95 -9.91
N LEU A 77 -34.23 31.09 -9.01
CA LEU A 77 -33.99 29.67 -9.29
C LEU A 77 -35.31 28.90 -9.40
N PRO A 78 -35.35 27.70 -10.03
CA PRO A 78 -36.57 26.95 -10.30
C PRO A 78 -37.36 26.61 -9.04
N THR A 79 -38.62 27.07 -8.96
CA THR A 79 -39.48 26.84 -7.80
C THR A 79 -39.85 25.37 -7.61
N SER A 80 -39.77 24.55 -8.66
CA SER A 80 -39.99 23.11 -8.62
C SER A 80 -38.96 22.37 -7.72
N GLU A 81 -37.78 22.93 -7.54
CA GLU A 81 -36.69 22.31 -6.78
C GLU A 81 -36.44 22.98 -5.41
N ILE A 82 -37.28 23.93 -5.02
CA ILE A 82 -37.15 24.67 -3.76
C ILE A 82 -37.19 23.77 -2.52
N HIS A 83 -37.86 22.62 -2.61
CA HIS A 83 -37.97 21.64 -1.55
C HIS A 83 -36.61 21.03 -1.16
N VAL A 84 -35.65 20.98 -2.08
CA VAL A 84 -34.29 20.47 -1.85
C VAL A 84 -33.59 21.23 -0.71
N VAL A 85 -33.82 22.55 -0.58
CA VAL A 85 -33.25 23.35 0.53
C VAL A 85 -33.76 22.87 1.90
N ALA A 86 -35.04 22.45 1.98
CA ALA A 86 -35.61 21.92 3.21
C ALA A 86 -35.09 20.49 3.50
N GLU A 87 -34.90 19.67 2.47
CA GLU A 87 -34.32 18.35 2.61
C GLU A 87 -32.90 18.43 3.15
N LEU A 88 -32.05 19.31 2.62
CA LEU A 88 -30.66 19.51 3.03
C LEU A 88 -30.53 19.85 4.52
N ALA A 89 -31.50 20.56 5.09
CA ALA A 89 -31.50 20.89 6.51
C ALA A 89 -31.55 19.66 7.45
N GLY A 90 -32.02 18.54 6.95
CA GLY A 90 -32.05 17.26 7.65
C GLY A 90 -30.74 16.48 7.63
N PHE A 91 -29.78 16.87 6.74
CA PHE A 91 -28.48 16.23 6.62
C PHE A 91 -27.43 17.02 7.40
N GLY A 92 -26.50 16.33 8.03
CA GLY A 92 -25.43 17.01 8.74
C GLY A 92 -24.49 16.03 9.42
N HIS A 93 -23.39 15.76 8.72
CA HIS A 93 -22.24 15.01 9.24
C HIS A 93 -20.96 15.80 8.93
N PRO A 94 -19.82 15.55 9.67
CA PRO A 94 -18.56 16.28 9.47
C PRO A 94 -18.18 16.34 7.98
N GLY A 95 -18.01 17.57 7.46
CA GLY A 95 -18.01 17.82 6.01
C GLY A 95 -16.73 17.46 5.27
N THR A 96 -15.58 17.44 5.93
CA THR A 96 -14.27 17.21 5.27
C THR A 96 -14.16 15.84 4.62
N HIS A 97 -14.65 14.79 5.26
CA HIS A 97 -14.67 13.44 4.65
C HIS A 97 -15.55 13.40 3.40
N HIS A 98 -16.75 13.97 3.48
CA HIS A 98 -17.68 14.02 2.36
C HIS A 98 -17.19 14.95 1.24
N ALA A 99 -16.49 16.05 1.58
CA ALA A 99 -15.86 16.91 0.60
C ALA A 99 -14.78 16.18 -0.23
N ARG A 100 -14.00 15.30 0.40
CA ARG A 100 -13.04 14.44 -0.34
C ARG A 100 -13.72 13.49 -1.31
N ILE A 101 -14.83 12.87 -0.92
CA ILE A 101 -15.62 11.99 -1.81
C ILE A 101 -16.13 12.79 -3.01
N ILE A 102 -16.70 13.98 -2.78
CA ILE A 102 -17.21 14.85 -3.85
C ILE A 102 -16.08 15.23 -4.81
N ARG A 103 -14.92 15.62 -4.28
CA ARG A 103 -13.74 15.98 -5.06
C ARG A 103 -13.25 14.82 -5.93
N GLU A 104 -13.17 13.61 -5.37
CA GLU A 104 -12.78 12.42 -6.12
C GLU A 104 -13.76 12.13 -7.25
N CYS A 105 -15.07 12.21 -7.00
CA CYS A 105 -16.10 12.05 -8.02
C CYS A 105 -16.00 13.12 -9.10
N ALA A 106 -15.75 14.38 -8.74
CA ALA A 106 -15.55 15.47 -9.67
C ALA A 106 -14.30 15.28 -10.54
N ALA A 107 -13.19 14.82 -9.95
CA ALA A 107 -11.97 14.50 -10.70
C ALA A 107 -12.21 13.38 -11.72
N ARG A 108 -12.91 12.32 -11.33
CA ARG A 108 -13.30 11.23 -12.25
C ARG A 108 -14.17 11.74 -13.40
N ARG A 109 -15.14 12.63 -13.14
CA ARG A 109 -15.96 13.25 -14.20
C ARG A 109 -15.13 14.09 -15.16
N ARG A 110 -14.15 14.85 -14.64
CA ARG A 110 -13.22 15.64 -15.49
C ARG A 110 -12.36 14.72 -16.37
N LEU A 111 -11.89 13.60 -15.84
CA LEU A 111 -11.13 12.60 -16.62
C LEU A 111 -11.98 11.99 -17.73
N ILE A 112 -13.23 11.62 -17.44
CA ILE A 112 -14.18 11.11 -18.45
C ILE A 112 -14.41 12.15 -19.56
N ALA A 113 -14.70 13.39 -19.17
CA ALA A 113 -14.91 14.47 -20.15
C ALA A 113 -13.66 14.75 -21.00
N THR A 114 -12.46 14.63 -20.41
CA THR A 114 -11.19 14.77 -21.13
C THR A 114 -10.98 13.62 -22.12
N ALA A 115 -11.29 12.39 -21.71
CA ALA A 115 -11.19 11.20 -22.57
C ALA A 115 -12.18 11.26 -23.75
N ASP A 116 -13.44 11.67 -23.49
CA ASP A 116 -14.44 11.86 -24.54
C ASP A 116 -14.03 12.94 -25.53
N ARG A 117 -13.49 14.06 -25.04
CA ARG A 117 -12.97 15.13 -25.89
C ARG A 117 -11.77 14.66 -26.71
N LEU A 118 -10.84 13.90 -26.11
CA LEU A 118 -9.71 13.32 -26.82
C LEU A 118 -10.18 12.39 -27.94
N ALA A 119 -11.15 11.52 -27.66
CA ALA A 119 -11.71 10.62 -28.66
C ALA A 119 -12.34 11.39 -29.83
N GLN A 120 -13.05 12.49 -29.56
CA GLN A 120 -13.63 13.34 -30.59
C GLN A 120 -12.56 14.06 -31.43
N LEU A 121 -11.52 14.59 -30.79
CA LEU A 121 -10.43 15.28 -31.49
C LEU A 121 -9.56 14.32 -32.30
N ALA A 122 -9.37 13.09 -31.83
CA ALA A 122 -8.57 12.09 -32.53
C ALA A 122 -9.15 11.64 -33.87
N VAL A 123 -10.46 11.79 -34.09
CA VAL A 123 -11.12 11.49 -35.35
C VAL A 123 -11.36 12.70 -36.24
N ALA A 124 -11.01 13.90 -35.78
CA ALA A 124 -11.18 15.14 -36.55
C ALA A 124 -10.00 15.33 -37.52
N PRO A 125 -10.22 15.27 -38.85
CA PRO A 125 -9.13 15.24 -39.83
C PRO A 125 -8.37 16.57 -39.94
N GLU A 126 -8.96 17.66 -39.47
CA GLU A 126 -8.37 19.02 -39.45
C GLU A 126 -7.46 19.30 -38.25
N MET A 127 -7.40 18.38 -37.27
CA MET A 127 -6.61 18.56 -36.05
C MET A 127 -5.27 17.87 -36.16
N ASP A 128 -4.20 18.56 -35.76
CA ASP A 128 -2.89 17.94 -35.64
C ASP A 128 -2.88 16.99 -34.42
N PRO A 129 -2.57 15.71 -34.59
CA PRO A 129 -2.59 14.74 -33.50
C PRO A 129 -1.54 15.03 -32.40
N TRP A 130 -0.44 15.70 -32.74
CA TRP A 130 0.61 16.06 -31.77
C TRP A 130 0.20 17.25 -30.90
N ASP A 131 -0.45 18.25 -31.49
CA ASP A 131 -1.04 19.38 -30.75
C ASP A 131 -2.17 18.91 -29.84
N THR A 132 -2.98 17.95 -30.28
CA THR A 132 -4.02 17.32 -29.48
C THR A 132 -3.43 16.59 -28.29
N ALA A 133 -2.40 15.79 -28.48
CA ALA A 133 -1.71 15.07 -27.39
C ALA A 133 -1.08 16.03 -26.37
N ALA A 134 -0.46 17.11 -26.84
CA ALA A 134 0.11 18.15 -25.96
C ALA A 134 -0.97 18.83 -25.11
N SER A 135 -2.11 19.19 -25.71
CA SER A 135 -3.24 19.81 -25.01
C SER A 135 -3.83 18.91 -23.91
N VAL A 136 -3.95 17.60 -24.19
CA VAL A 136 -4.43 16.61 -23.21
C VAL A 136 -3.43 16.43 -22.07
N SER A 137 -2.13 16.40 -22.37
CA SER A 137 -1.07 16.33 -21.37
C SER A 137 -1.14 17.51 -20.39
N VAL A 138 -1.35 18.72 -20.88
CA VAL A 138 -1.54 19.91 -20.02
C VAL A 138 -2.79 19.77 -19.15
N THR A 139 -3.91 19.33 -19.73
CA THR A 139 -5.18 19.18 -18.98
C THR A 139 -5.08 18.11 -17.90
N THR A 140 -4.45 16.98 -18.19
CA THR A 140 -4.24 15.92 -17.20
C THR A 140 -3.21 16.32 -16.15
N GLY A 141 -2.20 17.10 -16.50
CA GLY A 141 -1.25 17.71 -15.55
C GLY A 141 -1.95 18.63 -14.55
N GLN A 142 -2.84 19.50 -15.02
CA GLN A 142 -3.65 20.37 -14.15
C GLN A 142 -4.57 19.58 -13.20
N LEU A 143 -5.10 18.43 -13.64
CA LEU A 143 -5.90 17.55 -12.78
C LEU A 143 -5.02 16.92 -11.70
N ALA A 144 -3.77 16.58 -11.99
CA ALA A 144 -2.81 16.06 -11.02
C ALA A 144 -2.34 17.13 -10.01
N GLU A 145 -2.15 18.37 -10.46
CA GLU A 145 -1.80 19.51 -9.60
C GLU A 145 -2.93 19.90 -8.64
N ASN A 146 -4.18 19.62 -9.01
CA ASN A 146 -5.35 19.79 -8.14
C ASN A 146 -5.60 18.60 -7.21
N ALA A 147 -4.72 17.60 -7.17
CA ALA A 147 -4.68 16.62 -6.08
C ALA A 147 -4.43 17.36 -4.75
N ASP A 148 -4.91 16.79 -3.64
CA ASP A 148 -4.82 17.46 -2.33
C ASP A 148 -3.45 18.11 -2.13
N PRO A 149 -3.38 19.40 -1.83
CA PRO A 149 -2.11 20.00 -1.47
C PRO A 149 -1.59 19.20 -0.27
N ILE A 150 -0.44 18.56 -0.48
CA ILE A 150 0.26 17.86 0.61
C ILE A 150 0.60 18.94 1.63
N GLN A 151 -0.20 19.04 2.69
CA GLN A 151 0.16 19.85 3.83
C GLN A 151 1.05 18.99 4.71
N PRO A 152 2.30 19.42 4.97
CA PRO A 152 3.14 18.74 5.93
C PRO A 152 2.45 18.73 7.28
N GLU A 153 2.41 17.58 7.92
CA GLU A 153 1.83 17.44 9.25
C GLU A 153 2.65 18.26 10.26
N PRO A 154 2.02 19.03 11.17
CA PRO A 154 2.71 19.69 12.25
C PRO A 154 3.48 18.68 13.11
N LEU A 155 4.65 19.06 13.63
CA LEU A 155 5.44 18.20 14.50
C LEU A 155 4.63 17.65 15.68
N THR A 156 3.77 18.48 16.29
CA THR A 156 2.86 18.08 17.36
C THR A 156 1.96 16.93 16.96
N ASP A 157 1.41 16.95 15.76
CA ASP A 157 0.51 15.90 15.28
C ASP A 157 1.28 14.60 15.02
N VAL A 158 2.55 14.70 14.59
CA VAL A 158 3.41 13.53 14.37
C VAL A 158 3.86 12.90 15.69
N VAL A 159 4.18 13.69 16.72
CA VAL A 159 4.73 13.17 17.99
C VAL A 159 3.67 12.92 19.06
N ASP A 160 2.57 13.69 19.04
CA ASP A 160 1.48 13.58 20.02
C ASP A 160 0.32 12.69 19.51
N PHE A 161 0.47 12.14 18.31
CA PHE A 161 -0.52 11.23 17.74
C PHE A 161 -0.70 10.01 18.65
N ALA A 162 -1.72 10.10 19.49
CA ALA A 162 -2.20 9.16 20.49
C ALA A 162 -1.11 8.46 21.35
N ALA A 163 -1.15 8.61 22.63
CA ALA A 163 -0.37 7.85 23.60
C ALA A 163 -0.54 6.33 23.31
N GLY A 164 0.41 5.72 22.61
CA GLY A 164 0.37 4.34 22.15
C GLY A 164 1.02 4.12 20.78
N SER A 165 1.23 5.17 19.99
CA SER A 165 1.81 5.07 18.64
C SER A 165 3.34 5.01 18.61
N VAL A 166 4.00 5.03 19.75
CA VAL A 166 5.46 4.85 19.87
C VAL A 166 5.84 3.35 19.87
N GLU A 167 4.86 2.46 20.01
CA GLU A 167 5.08 1.01 19.95
C GLU A 167 5.17 0.55 18.51
N PHE A 168 6.05 -0.42 18.25
CA PHE A 168 6.18 -1.06 16.94
C PHE A 168 4.86 -1.73 16.52
N ASP A 169 4.39 -1.48 15.31
CA ASP A 169 3.26 -2.21 14.69
C ASP A 169 3.75 -3.55 14.12
N TRP A 170 4.03 -4.48 15.02
CA TRP A 170 4.58 -5.77 14.67
C TRP A 170 3.65 -6.63 13.84
N LEU A 171 4.08 -7.03 12.65
CA LEU A 171 3.54 -8.18 11.93
C LEU A 171 4.12 -9.48 12.51
N VAL A 172 5.42 -9.49 12.77
CA VAL A 172 6.14 -10.57 13.45
C VAL A 172 6.98 -9.94 14.55
N PRO A 173 6.57 -10.08 15.82
CA PRO A 173 7.25 -9.45 16.95
C PRO A 173 8.76 -9.67 16.94
N GLY A 174 9.52 -8.60 17.05
CA GLY A 174 10.97 -8.61 17.03
C GLY A 174 11.63 -8.87 15.68
N LEU A 175 10.88 -9.11 14.60
CA LEU A 175 11.45 -9.39 13.27
C LEU A 175 10.99 -8.43 12.20
N LEU A 176 9.68 -8.21 12.08
CA LEU A 176 9.10 -7.48 10.96
C LEU A 176 7.93 -6.62 11.41
N GLU A 177 7.99 -5.35 11.10
CA GLU A 177 6.96 -4.37 11.34
C GLU A 177 6.14 -4.12 10.08
N ARG A 178 4.93 -3.61 10.23
CA ARG A 178 4.12 -3.13 9.10
C ARG A 178 4.88 -2.03 8.36
N GLY A 179 4.93 -2.14 7.05
CA GLY A 179 5.66 -1.19 6.22
C GLY A 179 7.14 -1.51 6.02
N ASP A 180 7.72 -2.53 6.66
CA ASP A 180 9.10 -2.93 6.44
C ASP A 180 9.34 -3.54 5.06
N ARG A 181 10.57 -3.40 4.57
CA ARG A 181 11.10 -4.06 3.36
C ARG A 181 12.26 -4.96 3.75
N LEU A 182 12.07 -6.25 3.54
CA LEU A 182 13.05 -7.29 3.82
C LEU A 182 13.55 -7.92 2.53
N LEU A 183 14.87 -8.00 2.36
CA LEU A 183 15.50 -8.71 1.25
C LEU A 183 16.26 -9.93 1.76
N ILE A 184 15.89 -11.11 1.28
CA ILE A 184 16.59 -12.37 1.60
C ILE A 184 17.46 -12.78 0.43
N THR A 185 18.77 -12.90 0.67
CA THR A 185 19.75 -13.27 -0.34
C THR A 185 20.40 -14.62 -0.05
N GLY A 186 21.09 -15.18 -0.99
CA GLY A 186 21.88 -16.40 -0.81
C GLY A 186 22.20 -17.08 -2.13
N SER A 187 23.07 -18.08 -2.08
CA SER A 187 23.41 -18.90 -3.25
C SER A 187 22.26 -19.78 -3.70
N GLU A 188 22.35 -20.31 -4.91
CA GLU A 188 21.48 -21.40 -5.34
C GLU A 188 21.60 -22.58 -4.38
N GLY A 189 20.46 -23.22 -4.08
CA GLY A 189 20.41 -24.36 -3.17
C GLY A 189 20.60 -24.03 -1.68
N SER A 190 20.83 -22.78 -1.29
CA SER A 190 20.99 -22.40 0.13
C SER A 190 19.72 -22.55 0.98
N GLY A 191 18.56 -22.67 0.35
CA GLY A 191 17.28 -22.84 1.05
C GLY A 191 16.44 -21.57 1.21
N LYS A 192 16.82 -20.45 0.57
CA LYS A 192 16.08 -19.16 0.61
C LYS A 192 14.58 -19.31 0.39
N THR A 193 14.22 -19.96 -0.71
CA THR A 193 12.82 -20.15 -1.11
C THR A 193 12.03 -20.93 -0.07
N TRP A 194 12.64 -21.93 0.58
CA TRP A 194 12.03 -22.66 1.68
C TRP A 194 11.84 -21.78 2.92
N LEU A 195 12.85 -20.97 3.24
CA LEU A 195 12.78 -20.02 4.37
C LEU A 195 11.66 -19.00 4.17
N ILE A 196 11.55 -18.40 2.97
CA ILE A 196 10.53 -17.42 2.65
C ILE A 196 9.13 -18.04 2.66
N ARG A 197 8.98 -19.26 2.14
CA ARG A 197 7.70 -19.99 2.20
C ARG A 197 7.30 -20.35 3.62
N GLN A 198 8.26 -20.76 4.45
CA GLN A 198 8.02 -20.98 5.87
C GLN A 198 7.55 -19.68 6.54
N PHE A 199 8.25 -18.57 6.29
CA PHE A 199 7.88 -17.27 6.83
C PHE A 199 6.42 -16.91 6.46
N ALA A 200 6.05 -17.06 5.19
CA ALA A 200 4.69 -16.82 4.72
C ALA A 200 3.64 -17.70 5.40
N VAL A 201 3.89 -19.01 5.48
CA VAL A 201 2.94 -19.97 6.07
C VAL A 201 2.79 -19.78 7.58
N THR A 202 3.90 -19.54 8.29
CA THR A 202 3.85 -19.34 9.75
C THR A 202 3.13 -18.06 10.12
N VAL A 203 3.38 -16.96 9.42
CA VAL A 203 2.69 -15.68 9.66
C VAL A 203 1.18 -15.81 9.39
N ALA A 204 0.79 -16.49 8.32
CA ALA A 204 -0.62 -16.76 8.03
C ALA A 204 -1.27 -17.71 9.03
N ALA A 205 -0.51 -18.60 9.67
CA ALA A 205 -0.97 -19.49 10.72
C ALA A 205 -0.96 -18.84 12.13
N GLY A 206 -0.48 -17.61 12.26
CA GLY A 206 -0.32 -16.95 13.55
C GLY A 206 0.79 -17.54 14.41
N LEU A 207 1.93 -17.84 13.78
CA LEU A 207 3.13 -18.37 14.40
C LEU A 207 4.35 -17.52 14.06
N HIS A 208 5.18 -17.28 15.05
CA HIS A 208 6.50 -16.69 14.83
C HIS A 208 7.39 -17.68 14.04
N PRO A 209 8.03 -17.24 12.93
CA PRO A 209 8.71 -18.14 11.97
C PRO A 209 9.81 -19.04 12.55
N PHE A 210 10.46 -18.61 13.61
CA PHE A 210 11.62 -19.32 14.17
C PHE A 210 11.34 -19.92 15.54
N SER A 211 10.73 -19.16 16.45
CA SER A 211 10.46 -19.64 17.82
C SER A 211 9.18 -20.47 17.92
N GLY A 212 8.30 -20.44 16.91
CA GLY A 212 6.98 -21.08 16.97
C GLY A 212 6.01 -20.44 17.97
N ALA A 213 6.39 -19.33 18.60
CA ALA A 213 5.51 -18.60 19.50
C ALA A 213 4.23 -18.13 18.79
N ARG A 214 3.15 -18.04 19.54
CA ARG A 214 1.85 -17.56 19.01
C ARG A 214 1.90 -16.07 18.74
N ILE A 215 1.50 -15.69 17.53
CA ILE A 215 1.29 -14.31 17.12
C ILE A 215 -0.11 -14.13 16.54
N ILE A 216 -0.49 -12.92 16.19
CA ILE A 216 -1.74 -12.65 15.49
C ILE A 216 -1.61 -13.16 14.05
N PRO A 217 -2.53 -14.02 13.54
CA PRO A 217 -2.55 -14.42 12.14
C PRO A 217 -2.70 -13.19 11.23
N ARG A 218 -1.98 -13.16 10.11
CA ARG A 218 -2.00 -12.06 9.16
C ARG A 218 -2.39 -12.54 7.76
N SER A 219 -2.97 -11.66 6.97
CA SER A 219 -3.22 -11.92 5.56
C SER A 219 -1.89 -11.91 4.80
N VAL A 220 -1.60 -12.99 4.07
CA VAL A 220 -0.34 -13.15 3.33
C VAL A 220 -0.62 -13.40 1.86
N LEU A 221 0.06 -12.65 0.99
CA LEU A 221 0.13 -12.92 -0.44
C LEU A 221 1.53 -13.41 -0.81
N LEU A 222 1.64 -14.65 -1.29
CA LEU A 222 2.86 -15.23 -1.82
C LEU A 222 2.80 -15.25 -3.35
N ILE A 223 3.73 -14.55 -4.00
CA ILE A 223 3.88 -14.55 -5.46
C ILE A 223 5.21 -15.23 -5.81
N ASP A 224 5.12 -16.40 -6.41
CA ASP A 224 6.27 -17.16 -6.89
C ASP A 224 6.43 -17.01 -8.41
N LEU A 225 7.51 -16.37 -8.82
CA LEU A 225 7.78 -16.04 -10.22
C LEU A 225 8.68 -17.05 -10.93
N GLU A 226 9.03 -18.14 -10.26
CA GLU A 226 9.95 -19.16 -10.80
C GLU A 226 9.33 -20.55 -10.84
N ASN A 227 8.56 -20.91 -9.81
CA ASN A 227 8.08 -22.27 -9.63
C ASN A 227 6.61 -22.42 -10.01
N GLY A 228 6.31 -23.49 -10.74
CA GLY A 228 4.93 -23.83 -11.08
C GLY A 228 4.14 -24.41 -9.91
N THR A 229 2.83 -24.41 -10.04
CA THR A 229 1.85 -24.82 -9.01
C THR A 229 2.13 -26.22 -8.43
N ARG A 230 2.67 -27.16 -9.23
CA ARG A 230 3.03 -28.50 -8.73
C ARG A 230 4.16 -28.44 -7.71
N HIS A 231 5.16 -27.59 -7.94
CA HIS A 231 6.27 -27.40 -7.02
C HIS A 231 5.81 -26.70 -5.74
N LEU A 232 5.02 -25.63 -5.87
CA LEU A 232 4.41 -24.92 -4.76
C LEU A 232 3.59 -25.87 -3.87
N ARG A 233 2.76 -26.71 -4.49
CA ARG A 233 1.96 -27.70 -3.75
C ARG A 233 2.81 -28.65 -2.93
N ARG A 234 3.94 -29.14 -3.49
CA ARG A 234 4.86 -30.03 -2.78
C ARG A 234 5.56 -29.37 -1.59
N SER A 235 5.88 -28.08 -1.70
CA SER A 235 6.59 -27.36 -0.64
C SER A 235 5.64 -26.78 0.41
N LEU A 236 4.47 -26.25 0.02
CA LEU A 236 3.56 -25.60 0.95
C LEU A 236 2.66 -26.57 1.72
N ARG A 237 2.28 -27.71 1.09
CA ARG A 237 1.41 -28.70 1.73
C ARG A 237 1.98 -29.22 3.06
N PRO A 238 3.25 -29.70 3.15
CA PRO A 238 3.81 -30.16 4.42
C PRO A 238 3.77 -29.09 5.51
N MET A 239 4.08 -27.85 5.18
CA MET A 239 4.06 -26.73 6.13
C MET A 239 2.64 -26.42 6.62
N ARG A 240 1.67 -26.35 5.69
CA ARG A 240 0.25 -26.17 6.04
C ARG A 240 -0.26 -27.29 6.95
N ASP A 241 0.05 -28.53 6.60
CA ASP A 241 -0.41 -29.70 7.33
C ASP A 241 0.26 -29.77 8.72
N HIS A 242 1.52 -29.36 8.82
CA HIS A 242 2.21 -29.21 10.11
C HIS A 242 1.53 -28.13 10.98
N ALA A 243 1.26 -26.95 10.43
CA ALA A 243 0.53 -25.89 11.13
C ALA A 243 -0.83 -26.39 11.65
N ALA A 244 -1.59 -27.11 10.83
CA ALA A 244 -2.88 -27.69 11.24
C ALA A 244 -2.74 -28.71 12.35
N ARG A 245 -1.74 -29.60 12.29
CA ARG A 245 -1.46 -30.63 13.33
C ARG A 245 -1.17 -30.03 14.71
N ILE A 246 -0.50 -28.87 14.73
CA ILE A 246 -0.21 -28.16 16.00
C ILE A 246 -1.33 -27.20 16.41
N GLY A 247 -2.52 -27.35 15.82
CA GLY A 247 -3.70 -26.53 16.14
C GLY A 247 -3.65 -25.08 15.64
N ARG A 248 -2.87 -24.82 14.58
CA ARG A 248 -2.69 -23.51 13.95
C ARG A 248 -2.94 -23.56 12.45
N PRO A 249 -4.18 -23.85 11.99
CA PRO A 249 -4.47 -23.89 10.58
C PRO A 249 -4.24 -22.51 9.94
N VAL A 250 -3.68 -22.51 8.73
CA VAL A 250 -3.52 -21.31 7.91
C VAL A 250 -4.91 -20.75 7.58
N GLN A 251 -5.14 -19.49 7.88
CA GLN A 251 -6.45 -18.84 7.73
C GLN A 251 -6.54 -18.01 6.44
N GLN A 252 -5.64 -17.05 6.26
CA GLN A 252 -5.65 -16.10 5.16
C GLN A 252 -4.30 -16.11 4.44
N MET A 253 -4.17 -16.94 3.42
CA MET A 253 -3.00 -16.97 2.55
C MET A 253 -3.42 -17.18 1.10
N HIS A 254 -3.03 -16.23 0.27
CA HIS A 254 -3.20 -16.28 -1.18
C HIS A 254 -1.85 -16.63 -1.83
N VAL A 255 -1.89 -17.42 -2.89
CA VAL A 255 -0.68 -17.88 -3.60
C VAL A 255 -0.88 -17.71 -5.09
N GLU A 256 0.02 -16.95 -5.71
CA GLU A 256 0.09 -16.78 -7.15
C GLU A 256 1.37 -17.42 -7.70
N SER A 257 1.25 -18.10 -8.84
CA SER A 257 2.36 -18.78 -9.51
C SER A 257 2.47 -18.28 -10.95
N ARG A 258 3.56 -17.58 -11.23
CA ARG A 258 3.91 -17.11 -12.58
C ARG A 258 5.33 -17.54 -12.97
N PRO A 259 5.55 -18.80 -13.36
CA PRO A 259 6.90 -19.34 -13.66
C PRO A 259 7.60 -18.64 -14.83
N SER A 260 6.85 -17.95 -15.69
CA SER A 260 7.40 -17.10 -16.76
C SER A 260 8.04 -15.79 -16.24
N GLY A 261 7.83 -15.46 -14.96
CA GLY A 261 8.14 -14.14 -14.43
C GLY A 261 7.13 -13.07 -14.83
N ILE A 262 7.44 -11.85 -14.45
CA ILE A 262 6.73 -10.62 -14.83
C ILE A 262 7.77 -9.60 -15.30
N ASP A 263 7.34 -8.60 -16.03
CA ASP A 263 8.16 -7.46 -16.39
C ASP A 263 7.45 -6.18 -15.94
N LEU A 264 7.82 -5.65 -14.77
CA LEU A 264 7.18 -4.45 -14.21
C LEU A 264 7.41 -3.19 -15.06
N MET A 265 8.32 -3.21 -16.05
CA MET A 265 8.40 -2.17 -17.06
C MET A 265 7.23 -2.22 -18.07
N ARG A 266 6.44 -3.29 -18.06
CA ARG A 266 5.25 -3.45 -18.91
C ARG A 266 4.00 -3.09 -18.09
N PRO A 267 3.19 -2.11 -18.56
CA PRO A 267 1.99 -1.68 -17.83
C PRO A 267 1.02 -2.83 -17.48
N ALA A 268 0.91 -3.83 -18.36
CA ALA A 268 0.00 -4.97 -18.12
C ALA A 268 0.45 -5.86 -16.95
N ASP A 269 1.77 -6.08 -16.77
CA ASP A 269 2.29 -6.87 -15.65
C ASP A 269 2.27 -6.07 -14.34
N GLU A 270 2.53 -4.77 -14.41
CA GLU A 270 2.39 -3.86 -13.26
C GLU A 270 0.92 -3.82 -12.81
N GLN A 271 -0.03 -3.64 -13.73
CA GLN A 271 -1.45 -3.61 -13.41
C GLN A 271 -1.91 -4.95 -12.81
N TRP A 272 -1.48 -6.08 -13.39
CA TRP A 272 -1.77 -7.39 -12.82
C TRP A 272 -1.30 -7.52 -11.36
N LEU A 273 -0.08 -7.06 -11.05
CA LEU A 273 0.43 -7.10 -9.68
C LEU A 273 -0.41 -6.24 -8.73
N ARG A 274 -0.83 -5.06 -9.19
CA ARG A 274 -1.74 -4.18 -8.44
C ARG A 274 -3.09 -4.82 -8.17
N ASP A 275 -3.69 -5.46 -9.18
CA ASP A 275 -5.00 -6.13 -9.08
C ASP A 275 -4.97 -7.32 -8.12
N VAL A 276 -3.90 -8.13 -8.16
CA VAL A 276 -3.72 -9.25 -7.24
C VAL A 276 -3.55 -8.76 -5.80
N CYS A 277 -2.76 -7.72 -5.57
CA CYS A 277 -2.61 -7.12 -4.25
C CYS A 277 -3.93 -6.49 -3.76
N ALA A 278 -4.67 -5.80 -4.61
CA ALA A 278 -5.96 -5.21 -4.28
C ALA A 278 -7.01 -6.28 -3.89
N THR A 279 -6.98 -7.44 -4.57
CA THR A 279 -7.87 -8.56 -4.27
C THR A 279 -7.50 -9.27 -2.96
N ALA A 280 -6.20 -9.49 -2.72
CA ALA A 280 -5.72 -10.22 -1.56
C ALA A 280 -5.64 -9.36 -0.29
N THR A 281 -5.54 -8.03 -0.44
CA THR A 281 -5.36 -7.06 0.67
C THR A 281 -4.37 -7.56 1.74
N PRO A 282 -3.10 -7.82 1.36
CA PRO A 282 -2.16 -8.48 2.26
C PRO A 282 -1.65 -7.56 3.36
N ASP A 283 -1.45 -8.09 4.57
CA ASP A 283 -0.58 -7.52 5.59
C ASP A 283 0.90 -7.78 5.26
N LEU A 284 1.18 -8.92 4.59
CA LEU A 284 2.51 -9.34 4.17
C LEU A 284 2.50 -9.76 2.70
N LEU A 285 3.23 -9.02 1.88
CA LEU A 285 3.54 -9.39 0.49
C LEU A 285 4.90 -10.10 0.43
N VAL A 286 4.89 -11.34 -0.02
CA VAL A 286 6.09 -12.14 -0.29
C VAL A 286 6.20 -12.37 -1.77
N ILE A 287 7.25 -11.87 -2.40
CA ILE A 287 7.39 -11.94 -3.86
C ILE A 287 8.84 -12.27 -4.26
N GLY A 288 9.01 -13.08 -5.29
CA GLY A 288 10.34 -13.38 -5.80
C GLY A 288 10.41 -14.53 -6.80
N PRO A 289 11.60 -14.74 -7.32
CA PRO A 289 12.85 -13.99 -7.10
C PRO A 289 12.90 -12.66 -7.87
N LEU A 290 13.70 -11.72 -7.36
CA LEU A 290 13.81 -10.35 -7.86
C LEU A 290 14.15 -10.28 -9.36
N TYR A 291 15.07 -11.12 -9.83
CA TYR A 291 15.48 -11.15 -11.25
C TYR A 291 14.38 -11.55 -12.23
N ARG A 292 13.26 -12.05 -11.74
CA ARG A 292 12.07 -12.42 -12.53
C ARG A 292 11.02 -11.32 -12.58
N MET A 293 11.30 -10.15 -12.00
CA MET A 293 10.37 -9.03 -11.96
C MET A 293 10.57 -8.01 -13.08
N HIS A 294 11.64 -8.16 -13.88
CA HIS A 294 11.88 -7.36 -15.08
C HIS A 294 12.77 -8.09 -16.08
N ALA A 295 12.62 -7.74 -17.37
CA ALA A 295 13.39 -8.34 -18.47
C ALA A 295 14.72 -7.61 -18.74
N ALA A 296 14.95 -6.42 -18.13
CA ALA A 296 16.13 -5.63 -18.37
C ALA A 296 17.34 -6.14 -17.58
N ASP A 297 18.52 -5.60 -17.88
CA ASP A 297 19.74 -5.87 -17.13
C ASP A 297 19.60 -5.41 -15.67
N MET A 298 19.78 -6.33 -14.73
CA MET A 298 19.72 -6.11 -13.28
C MET A 298 20.70 -5.05 -12.77
N ALA A 299 21.80 -4.80 -13.49
CA ALA A 299 22.81 -3.80 -13.11
C ALA A 299 22.35 -2.36 -13.41
N LYS A 300 21.36 -2.17 -14.28
CA LYS A 300 20.86 -0.84 -14.63
C LYS A 300 20.03 -0.26 -13.50
N GLU A 301 20.26 1.01 -13.22
CA GLU A 301 19.59 1.70 -12.12
C GLU A 301 18.11 2.03 -12.44
N GLU A 302 17.80 2.35 -13.69
CA GLU A 302 16.45 2.76 -14.10
C GLU A 302 15.39 1.67 -13.87
N PRO A 303 15.56 0.41 -14.37
CA PRO A 303 14.63 -0.66 -14.06
C PRO A 303 14.54 -0.99 -12.57
N ALA A 304 15.67 -0.94 -11.86
CA ALA A 304 15.70 -1.16 -10.43
C ALA A 304 14.90 -0.09 -9.67
N ARG A 305 15.01 1.17 -10.09
CA ARG A 305 14.25 2.29 -9.50
C ARG A 305 12.75 2.13 -9.74
N HIS A 306 12.33 1.79 -10.96
CA HIS A 306 10.92 1.56 -11.27
C HIS A 306 10.33 0.40 -10.45
N LEU A 307 11.05 -0.73 -10.41
CA LEU A 307 10.65 -1.91 -9.63
C LEU A 307 10.46 -1.56 -8.14
N THR A 308 11.45 -0.90 -7.54
CA THR A 308 11.37 -0.50 -6.12
C THR A 308 10.24 0.49 -5.87
N HIS A 309 9.97 1.41 -6.81
CA HIS A 309 8.86 2.34 -6.73
C HIS A 309 7.50 1.64 -6.74
N VAL A 310 7.30 0.66 -7.65
CA VAL A 310 6.07 -0.13 -7.69
C VAL A 310 5.83 -0.88 -6.38
N LEU A 311 6.87 -1.52 -5.83
CA LEU A 311 6.77 -2.22 -4.55
C LEU A 311 6.51 -1.27 -3.38
N ASP A 312 7.11 -0.09 -3.38
CA ASP A 312 6.87 0.94 -2.36
C ASP A 312 5.45 1.49 -2.42
N ASP A 313 4.91 1.70 -3.63
CA ASP A 313 3.53 2.15 -3.81
C ASP A 313 2.52 1.08 -3.32
N LEU A 314 2.74 -0.20 -3.64
CA LEU A 314 1.93 -1.30 -3.10
C LEU A 314 2.00 -1.37 -1.57
N ARG A 315 3.21 -1.26 -1.01
CA ARG A 315 3.42 -1.23 0.43
C ARG A 315 2.65 -0.09 1.10
N ALA A 316 2.72 1.11 0.54
CA ALA A 316 2.04 2.28 1.06
C ALA A 316 0.50 2.16 0.96
N ARG A 317 -0.01 1.68 -0.19
CA ARG A 317 -1.46 1.50 -0.42
C ARG A 317 -2.11 0.48 0.49
N HIS A 318 -1.43 -0.62 0.74
CA HIS A 318 -1.98 -1.74 1.52
C HIS A 318 -1.52 -1.71 2.98
N GLY A 319 -0.60 -0.80 3.34
CA GLY A 319 0.00 -0.78 4.67
C GLY A 319 0.69 -2.11 5.00
N CYS A 320 1.24 -2.82 4.01
CA CYS A 320 1.82 -4.14 4.18
C CYS A 320 3.35 -4.08 4.34
N ALA A 321 3.93 -5.14 4.93
CA ALA A 321 5.37 -5.38 4.79
C ALA A 321 5.65 -6.13 3.47
N VAL A 322 6.86 -5.95 2.94
CA VAL A 322 7.31 -6.59 1.68
C VAL A 322 8.55 -7.42 1.93
N VAL A 323 8.49 -8.71 1.59
CA VAL A 323 9.61 -9.64 1.63
C VAL A 323 9.96 -10.07 0.22
N VAL A 324 11.22 -9.86 -0.19
CA VAL A 324 11.68 -10.18 -1.54
C VAL A 324 12.84 -11.18 -1.49
N GLU A 325 12.77 -12.21 -2.33
CA GLU A 325 13.86 -13.14 -2.57
C GLU A 325 14.79 -12.63 -3.67
N THR A 326 16.12 -12.78 -3.49
CA THR A 326 17.08 -12.50 -4.54
C THR A 326 18.32 -13.39 -4.43
N HIS A 327 19.11 -13.46 -5.50
CA HIS A 327 20.34 -14.21 -5.52
C HIS A 327 21.55 -13.37 -5.04
N ALA A 328 22.49 -14.05 -4.39
CA ALA A 328 23.82 -13.49 -4.14
C ALA A 328 24.74 -13.71 -5.36
N PRO A 329 25.76 -12.89 -5.59
CA PRO A 329 26.72 -13.05 -6.68
C PRO A 329 27.40 -14.41 -6.67
N HIS A 330 27.80 -14.89 -7.84
CA HIS A 330 28.70 -16.06 -7.90
C HIS A 330 30.04 -15.71 -7.27
N ALA A 331 30.68 -16.69 -6.59
CA ALA A 331 31.99 -16.47 -5.99
C ALA A 331 33.02 -16.09 -7.07
N GLN A 332 33.72 -14.98 -6.86
CA GLN A 332 34.86 -14.59 -7.67
C GLN A 332 36.16 -14.95 -6.91
N GLY A 333 36.61 -16.21 -7.08
CA GLY A 333 37.84 -16.68 -6.44
C GLY A 333 37.70 -17.39 -5.09
N PRO A 334 38.80 -17.84 -4.45
CA PRO A 334 38.80 -18.55 -3.18
C PRO A 334 38.55 -17.54 -2.03
N GLY A 335 37.32 -17.38 -1.62
CA GLY A 335 36.93 -16.52 -0.50
C GLY A 335 35.48 -16.73 -0.07
N VAL A 336 35.12 -16.16 1.07
CA VAL A 336 33.75 -16.21 1.56
C VAL A 336 32.85 -15.42 0.61
N ARG A 337 31.85 -16.09 0.02
CA ARG A 337 30.91 -15.50 -0.93
C ARG A 337 30.19 -14.31 -0.30
N ALA A 338 30.16 -13.18 -1.01
CA ALA A 338 29.34 -12.05 -0.60
C ALA A 338 27.86 -12.43 -0.61
N LEU A 339 27.15 -12.08 0.45
CA LEU A 339 25.71 -12.37 0.59
C LEU A 339 24.83 -11.18 0.20
N ARG A 340 25.41 -10.13 -0.38
CA ARG A 340 24.68 -8.95 -0.88
C ARG A 340 23.90 -9.31 -2.16
N PRO A 341 22.82 -8.59 -2.48
CA PRO A 341 22.07 -8.86 -3.71
C PRO A 341 22.89 -8.59 -4.97
N VAL A 342 22.61 -9.37 -6.02
CA VAL A 342 23.10 -9.10 -7.38
C VAL A 342 22.33 -7.94 -7.98
N GLY A 343 22.98 -7.13 -8.82
CA GLY A 343 22.37 -6.09 -9.62
C GLY A 343 22.69 -4.69 -9.13
N SER A 344 21.74 -3.78 -9.32
CA SER A 344 21.90 -2.37 -8.97
C SER A 344 22.22 -2.18 -7.48
N SER A 345 23.09 -1.22 -7.18
CA SER A 345 23.40 -0.80 -5.82
C SER A 345 22.15 -0.30 -5.05
N LEU A 346 21.08 0.01 -5.76
CA LEU A 346 19.81 0.40 -5.18
C LEU A 346 19.23 -0.73 -4.31
N PHE A 347 19.33 -1.99 -4.73
CA PHE A 347 18.85 -3.14 -3.96
C PHE A 347 19.59 -3.35 -2.64
N MET A 348 20.76 -2.76 -2.47
CA MET A 348 21.46 -2.74 -1.17
C MET A 348 20.98 -1.61 -0.26
N ARG A 349 20.38 -0.55 -0.83
CA ARG A 349 19.98 0.66 -0.10
C ARG A 349 18.48 0.74 0.13
N TRP A 350 17.70 0.09 -0.73
CA TRP A 350 16.23 0.12 -0.70
C TRP A 350 15.61 -0.58 0.51
N PRO A 351 15.99 -1.82 0.91
CA PRO A 351 15.35 -2.49 2.04
C PRO A 351 15.77 -1.88 3.38
N GLU A 352 14.93 -1.94 4.38
CA GLU A 352 15.28 -1.70 5.78
C GLU A 352 16.22 -2.82 6.27
N PHE A 353 15.90 -4.07 5.93
CA PHE A 353 16.64 -5.26 6.37
C PHE A 353 17.09 -6.10 5.19
N GLY A 354 18.32 -6.57 5.27
CA GLY A 354 18.90 -7.50 4.31
C GLY A 354 19.64 -8.62 5.01
N TYR A 355 19.20 -9.85 4.77
CA TYR A 355 19.84 -11.04 5.33
C TYR A 355 20.28 -11.98 4.22
N GLY A 356 21.48 -12.54 4.39
CA GLY A 356 22.04 -13.55 3.53
C GLY A 356 22.05 -14.92 4.19
N LEU A 357 21.54 -15.93 3.49
CA LEU A 357 21.51 -17.31 3.94
C LEU A 357 22.66 -18.09 3.28
N ARG A 358 23.48 -18.76 4.08
CA ARG A 358 24.53 -19.68 3.61
C ARG A 358 24.62 -20.91 4.52
N PRO A 359 25.02 -22.08 3.97
CA PRO A 359 25.39 -23.23 4.78
C PRO A 359 26.52 -22.89 5.74
N ASP A 360 26.52 -23.49 6.92
CA ASP A 360 27.66 -23.43 7.83
C ASP A 360 28.84 -24.22 7.23
N ALA A 361 30.05 -23.85 7.61
CA ALA A 361 31.27 -24.49 7.06
C ALA A 361 31.52 -25.86 7.64
N ASP A 362 31.09 -26.09 8.89
CA ASP A 362 31.43 -27.27 9.70
C ASP A 362 30.24 -28.20 9.92
N ASP A 363 29.00 -27.72 9.62
CA ASP A 363 27.77 -28.51 9.83
C ASP A 363 26.76 -28.26 8.70
N ASP A 364 26.53 -29.26 7.86
CA ASP A 364 25.58 -29.22 6.73
C ASP A 364 24.10 -29.05 7.19
N HIS A 365 23.79 -29.32 8.43
CA HIS A 365 22.46 -29.10 9.00
C HIS A 365 22.25 -27.67 9.51
N LEU A 366 23.32 -26.93 9.64
CA LEU A 366 23.30 -25.55 10.13
C LEU A 366 23.41 -24.54 8.98
N LEU A 367 22.71 -23.44 9.12
CA LEU A 367 22.74 -22.32 8.21
C LEU A 367 23.00 -21.03 8.99
N GLN A 368 23.87 -20.21 8.46
CA GLN A 368 24.10 -18.87 8.98
C GLN A 368 23.16 -17.89 8.30
N LEU A 369 22.46 -17.08 9.09
CA LEU A 369 21.68 -15.94 8.63
C LEU A 369 22.46 -14.67 8.95
N VAL A 370 23.13 -14.12 7.92
CA VAL A 370 24.08 -13.02 8.06
C VAL A 370 23.41 -11.71 7.65
N SER A 371 23.29 -10.77 8.57
CA SER A 371 22.84 -9.43 8.26
C SER A 371 23.88 -8.69 7.40
N TRP A 372 23.49 -8.19 6.25
CA TRP A 372 24.30 -7.31 5.40
C TRP A 372 23.72 -5.89 5.32
N ARG A 373 22.47 -5.72 5.76
CA ARG A 373 21.81 -4.42 5.96
C ARG A 373 20.84 -4.55 7.10
N GLY A 374 20.70 -3.58 7.88
CA GLY A 374 19.72 -3.48 8.92
C GLY A 374 20.27 -3.03 10.18
N ALA A 375 19.58 -3.32 11.04
CA ALA A 375 18.92 -2.89 12.22
C ALA A 375 19.78 -1.89 12.96
N ARG A 376 19.31 -0.73 12.95
CA ARG A 376 19.66 0.28 13.96
C ARG A 376 18.69 0.21 15.14
N ASP A 377 17.76 -0.75 15.07
CA ASP A 377 16.72 -0.99 16.07
C ASP A 377 16.83 -2.40 16.66
N GLU A 378 16.04 -2.71 17.65
CA GLU A 378 16.10 -3.89 18.50
C GLU A 378 15.49 -5.14 17.83
N ARG A 379 15.87 -5.46 16.58
CA ARG A 379 15.38 -6.63 15.86
C ARG A 379 16.14 -7.90 16.24
N ALA A 380 15.41 -8.93 16.63
CA ALA A 380 15.93 -10.18 17.17
C ALA A 380 15.97 -11.32 16.13
N TRP A 381 16.60 -11.07 14.98
CA TRP A 381 16.78 -12.11 13.96
C TRP A 381 17.80 -13.15 14.44
N PRO A 382 17.51 -14.46 14.27
CA PRO A 382 18.46 -15.50 14.64
C PRO A 382 19.71 -15.43 13.75
N SER A 383 20.88 -15.65 14.32
CA SER A 383 22.14 -15.71 13.57
C SER A 383 22.35 -17.07 12.88
N HIS A 384 21.76 -18.13 13.43
CA HIS A 384 21.85 -19.49 12.90
C HIS A 384 20.50 -20.19 12.90
N LEU A 385 20.28 -20.95 11.84
CA LEU A 385 19.09 -21.79 11.67
C LEU A 385 19.53 -23.24 11.50
N ARG A 386 18.84 -24.18 12.16
CA ARG A 386 18.99 -25.60 11.91
C ARG A 386 17.94 -26.07 10.90
N ARG A 387 18.32 -26.97 10.00
CA ARG A 387 17.36 -27.66 9.14
C ARG A 387 16.47 -28.57 9.99
N GLY A 388 15.16 -28.41 9.84
CA GLY A 388 14.18 -29.24 10.55
C GLY A 388 14.08 -30.65 10.00
N GLY A 389 13.58 -31.56 10.81
CA GLY A 389 13.25 -32.94 10.41
C GLY A 389 11.90 -32.99 9.65
N SER A 390 11.45 -34.23 9.36
CA SER A 390 10.21 -34.50 8.62
C SER A 390 8.94 -33.95 9.29
N ASP A 391 8.95 -33.82 10.60
CA ASP A 391 7.82 -33.39 11.44
C ASP A 391 8.00 -31.99 12.04
N GLU A 392 9.02 -31.25 11.58
CA GLU A 392 9.34 -29.89 12.01
C GLU A 392 9.16 -28.89 10.86
N TRP A 393 9.29 -27.61 11.20
CA TRP A 393 9.45 -26.58 10.20
C TRP A 393 10.78 -26.78 9.44
N PRO A 394 10.84 -26.41 8.14
CA PRO A 394 12.09 -26.52 7.35
C PRO A 394 13.30 -25.89 8.02
N PHE A 395 13.08 -24.82 8.79
CA PHE A 395 14.11 -24.14 9.57
C PHE A 395 13.60 -23.85 10.98
N VAL A 396 14.44 -24.11 11.95
CA VAL A 396 14.21 -23.77 13.36
C VAL A 396 15.43 -23.02 13.89
N GLU A 397 15.23 -22.18 14.88
CA GLU A 397 16.33 -21.46 15.52
C GLU A 397 17.33 -22.43 16.16
N ALA A 398 18.61 -22.20 15.92
CA ALA A 398 19.67 -23.01 16.52
C ALA A 398 20.06 -22.45 17.90
N MET A 399 19.39 -22.90 18.95
CA MET A 399 19.54 -22.38 20.31
C MET A 399 20.98 -22.42 20.90
N SER A 400 21.87 -23.27 20.37
CA SER A 400 23.26 -23.38 20.84
C SER A 400 24.18 -22.22 20.38
N TYR A 401 23.71 -21.37 19.46
CA TYR A 401 24.47 -20.26 18.92
C TYR A 401 23.87 -18.88 19.26
N ALA A 402 22.79 -18.84 20.03
CA ALA A 402 22.26 -17.58 20.49
C ALA A 402 23.29 -16.88 21.38
N PRO A 403 23.87 -15.73 21.04
CA PRO A 403 24.48 -14.88 22.03
C PRO A 403 23.41 -14.61 23.09
N ALA A 404 23.78 -14.49 24.36
CA ALA A 404 22.90 -14.37 25.51
C ALA A 404 22.00 -13.10 25.41
N VAL A 405 21.05 -13.11 24.50
CA VAL A 405 20.02 -12.07 24.31
C VAL A 405 19.10 -12.00 25.54
N GLY A 406 19.01 -13.07 26.31
CA GLY A 406 18.31 -13.08 27.60
C GLY A 406 18.90 -12.17 28.67
N GLN A 407 20.16 -11.76 28.56
CA GLN A 407 20.75 -10.79 29.48
C GLN A 407 20.34 -9.35 29.14
N TYR A 408 20.28 -8.99 27.87
CA TYR A 408 19.91 -7.65 27.44
C TYR A 408 18.48 -7.25 27.89
N TRP A 409 17.52 -8.16 27.70
CA TRP A 409 16.13 -7.88 28.14
C TRP A 409 15.97 -7.86 29.67
N ASN A 410 16.75 -8.63 30.39
CA ASN A 410 16.77 -8.60 31.87
C ASN A 410 17.42 -7.33 32.41
N ASP A 411 18.39 -6.77 31.70
CA ASP A 411 19.07 -5.55 32.10
C ASP A 411 18.23 -4.32 31.78
N VAL A 412 17.56 -4.27 30.62
CA VAL A 412 16.60 -3.21 30.28
C VAL A 412 15.36 -3.22 31.20
N ALA A 413 14.91 -4.40 31.63
CA ALA A 413 13.81 -4.51 32.59
C ALA A 413 14.23 -4.06 34.02
N LYS A 414 15.50 -4.19 34.40
CA LYS A 414 16.04 -3.75 35.68
C LYS A 414 16.34 -2.24 35.74
N GLU A 415 16.64 -1.62 34.60
CA GLU A 415 16.84 -0.15 34.54
C GLU A 415 15.53 0.65 34.53
N ARG A 416 14.39 -0.02 34.31
CA ARG A 416 13.05 0.59 34.34
C ARG A 416 12.22 0.25 35.58
N ALA A 417 12.75 -0.51 36.50
CA ALA A 417 12.18 -0.80 37.83
C ALA A 417 12.88 0.02 38.92
#